data_65f9d02117d43a41e8928cdc3f4368c0
#
_entry.id   65f9d02117d43a41e8928cdc3f4368c0
#
_cell.length_a   1.000
_cell.length_b   1.000
_cell.length_c   1.000
_cell.angle_alpha   90.00
_cell.angle_beta   90.00
_cell.angle_gamma   90.00
#
_symmetry.space_group_name_H-M   'P 1'
#
loop_
_entity.id
_entity.type
_entity.pdbx_description
1 polymer ?
#
loop_
_entity_poly.entity_id
_entity_poly.type
_entity_poly.pdbx_seq_one_letter_code
_entity_poly.pdbx_strand_id
1 'polypeptide(L)'
;ELTESSEELYYPILDRIHESLHEKYIEGLYKKKIEQFDAKDDNLTLVQQYIYLTKWVSKDLDDEALNNIRKVFELMKAQGYKAILRFAYNHAGLNTSGGESKQWILRHIEQLTPLLNEYIGQIATVQVGFIGAWGEWHTSPLANDQDAKNAIVSALLRALPVPYCVEMRYPSHKKALTLEQEEYRGRIGYANDYFTAGEHSHAPGNDFVPNTDDYKQITGEVKANNFYMSGEIPYNEDTEWGLAALITPMKSLRILREHRYSAFDITQNFDLNIMSWKQVKVYPSLLNDNNILFDESYFKDAEGNEVVRSFYEFVRDHLGYRLNLQSESTVEAKNGNLEYNLTITNTGFATVINPKEVYLVLVSGDGQVAKEIKLDVDPKTWIPSTNEEPNQVAKYVIKGSAAAGLSGTYKVGIWMPEKVADLKYNPAYAIKF
;
A
#
# COMPACT_ATOMS: atom_id res chain seq x y z
N GLU A 1 17.22 23.48 -15.05
CA GLU A 1 17.61 23.35 -13.62
C GLU A 1 16.33 23.22 -12.81
N LEU A 2 16.11 22.03 -12.25
CA LEU A 2 14.99 21.76 -11.35
C LEU A 2 15.36 22.31 -9.99
N THR A 3 14.58 23.25 -9.48
CA THR A 3 14.73 23.74 -8.13
C THR A 3 14.32 22.67 -7.12
N GLU A 4 14.95 22.67 -5.96
CA GLU A 4 15.08 21.52 -5.06
C GLU A 4 13.90 21.28 -4.11
N SER A 5 12.68 21.77 -4.36
CA SER A 5 11.55 21.47 -3.46
C SER A 5 10.99 20.07 -3.76
N SER A 6 10.67 19.33 -2.71
CA SER A 6 10.05 18.00 -2.80
C SER A 6 8.72 18.04 -3.58
N GLU A 7 8.03 19.15 -3.56
CA GLU A 7 6.82 19.40 -4.34
C GLU A 7 7.07 19.39 -5.84
N GLU A 8 8.16 19.94 -6.32
CA GLU A 8 8.50 19.98 -7.75
C GLU A 8 8.82 18.62 -8.36
N LEU A 9 9.15 17.62 -7.57
CA LEU A 9 9.42 16.27 -8.04
C LEU A 9 8.16 15.47 -8.43
N TYR A 10 6.99 15.85 -7.91
CA TYR A 10 5.71 15.18 -8.20
C TYR A 10 4.93 15.87 -9.32
N TYR A 11 5.11 17.16 -9.52
CA TYR A 11 4.33 17.99 -10.42
C TYR A 11 4.64 17.87 -11.91
N PRO A 12 5.85 17.56 -12.34
CA PRO A 12 6.18 17.65 -13.74
C PRO A 12 5.72 16.50 -14.58
N ILE A 13 5.30 15.36 -14.00
CA ILE A 13 5.22 14.15 -14.80
C ILE A 13 4.18 14.25 -15.90
N LEU A 14 3.05 14.92 -15.70
CA LEU A 14 2.08 15.07 -16.79
C LEU A 14 2.02 16.44 -17.43
N ASP A 15 2.29 17.52 -16.74
CA ASP A 15 2.40 18.84 -17.38
C ASP A 15 3.60 18.94 -18.33
N ARG A 16 4.69 18.25 -18.01
CA ARG A 16 5.92 18.19 -18.82
C ARG A 16 6.05 16.93 -19.68
N ILE A 17 5.25 15.92 -19.50
CA ILE A 17 5.11 14.79 -20.46
C ILE A 17 4.81 15.33 -21.86
N HIS A 18 4.21 16.49 -21.97
CA HIS A 18 3.99 17.21 -23.21
C HIS A 18 5.28 17.72 -23.89
N GLU A 19 6.34 17.96 -23.13
CA GLU A 19 7.60 18.53 -23.66
C GLU A 19 8.73 17.50 -23.75
N SER A 20 8.42 16.28 -24.20
CA SER A 20 9.41 15.20 -24.32
C SER A 20 9.93 14.63 -22.99
N LEU A 21 9.06 14.10 -22.13
CA LEU A 21 9.51 13.19 -21.10
C LEU A 21 10.00 11.90 -21.73
N HIS A 22 11.26 11.91 -22.07
CA HIS A 22 11.98 10.72 -22.43
C HIS A 22 11.95 9.75 -21.24
N GLU A 23 11.86 8.45 -21.52
CA GLU A 23 12.10 7.37 -20.55
C GLU A 23 13.24 7.71 -19.59
N LYS A 24 14.34 8.26 -20.10
CA LYS A 24 15.50 8.71 -19.33
C LYS A 24 15.22 9.78 -18.26
N TYR A 25 14.21 10.60 -18.43
CA TYR A 25 13.88 11.61 -17.39
C TYR A 25 13.14 10.98 -16.21
N ILE A 26 12.17 10.12 -16.50
CA ILE A 26 11.42 9.40 -15.45
C ILE A 26 12.34 8.39 -14.76
N GLU A 27 13.19 7.70 -15.50
CA GLU A 27 14.27 6.86 -14.96
C GLU A 27 15.18 7.66 -14.03
N GLY A 28 15.56 8.88 -14.44
CA GLY A 28 16.36 9.79 -13.64
C GLY A 28 15.66 10.26 -12.36
N LEU A 29 14.34 10.52 -12.40
CA LEU A 29 13.55 10.86 -11.23
C LEU A 29 13.47 9.70 -10.24
N TYR A 30 13.16 8.49 -10.68
CA TYR A 30 13.15 7.33 -9.82
C TYR A 30 14.53 7.04 -9.24
N LYS A 31 15.58 7.15 -10.05
CA LYS A 31 16.95 6.99 -9.57
C LYS A 31 17.30 7.99 -8.48
N LYS A 32 16.98 9.28 -8.68
CA LYS A 32 17.20 10.34 -7.67
C LYS A 32 16.43 10.06 -6.38
N LYS A 33 15.17 9.62 -6.47
CA LYS A 33 14.36 9.24 -5.30
C LYS A 33 14.93 8.02 -4.58
N ILE A 34 15.35 7.00 -5.31
CA ILE A 34 16.00 5.81 -4.76
C ILE A 34 17.26 6.20 -3.98
N GLU A 35 18.08 7.10 -4.54
CA GLU A 35 19.29 7.58 -3.88
C GLU A 35 18.98 8.45 -2.67
N GLN A 36 18.00 9.36 -2.77
CA GLN A 36 17.65 10.31 -1.71
C GLN A 36 17.12 9.61 -0.44
N PHE A 37 16.34 8.55 -0.61
CA PHE A 37 15.67 7.88 0.51
C PHE A 37 16.28 6.52 0.86
N ASP A 38 17.48 6.21 0.36
CA ASP A 38 18.11 4.88 0.51
C ASP A 38 17.17 3.74 0.08
N ALA A 39 16.31 4.02 -0.90
CA ALA A 39 15.20 3.14 -1.26
C ALA A 39 15.65 1.74 -1.65
N LYS A 40 16.83 1.62 -2.23
CA LYS A 40 17.44 0.35 -2.61
C LYS A 40 17.88 -0.46 -1.39
N ASP A 41 18.54 0.18 -0.43
CA ASP A 41 19.03 -0.47 0.79
C ASP A 41 17.87 -0.78 1.75
N ASP A 42 16.85 0.08 1.75
CA ASP A 42 15.63 -0.13 2.53
C ASP A 42 14.61 -1.05 1.84
N ASN A 43 14.88 -1.58 0.64
CA ASN A 43 13.98 -2.44 -0.14
C ASN A 43 12.60 -1.81 -0.39
N LEU A 44 12.54 -0.51 -0.64
CA LEU A 44 11.29 0.18 -0.95
C LEU A 44 10.80 -0.22 -2.35
N THR A 45 9.56 -0.70 -2.42
CA THR A 45 8.96 -1.25 -3.65
C THR A 45 7.63 -0.59 -4.00
N LEU A 46 7.21 0.40 -3.22
CA LEU A 46 5.96 1.11 -3.39
C LEU A 46 6.22 2.59 -3.62
N VAL A 47 5.52 3.18 -4.59
CA VAL A 47 5.59 4.61 -4.89
C VAL A 47 4.21 5.23 -4.82
N GLN A 48 4.10 6.43 -4.27
CA GLN A 48 2.90 7.25 -4.40
C GLN A 48 3.02 8.04 -5.70
N GLN A 49 2.14 7.76 -6.67
CA GLN A 49 2.19 8.33 -7.99
C GLN A 49 1.01 9.26 -8.24
N TYR A 50 1.29 10.54 -8.28
CA TYR A 50 0.32 11.56 -8.73
C TYR A 50 0.32 11.64 -10.25
N ILE A 51 -0.87 11.78 -10.83
CA ILE A 51 -1.08 11.95 -12.27
C ILE A 51 -1.98 13.18 -12.46
N TYR A 52 -1.39 14.28 -12.92
CA TYR A 52 -2.11 15.54 -13.13
C TYR A 52 -2.63 15.63 -14.56
N LEU A 53 -3.95 15.71 -14.70
CA LEU A 53 -4.68 15.76 -15.97
C LEU A 53 -5.03 17.21 -16.35
N THR A 54 -4.20 18.19 -15.97
CA THR A 54 -4.46 19.62 -16.09
C THR A 54 -4.84 20.06 -17.49
N LYS A 55 -4.18 19.51 -18.53
CA LYS A 55 -4.45 19.84 -19.93
C LYS A 55 -5.77 19.31 -20.46
N TRP A 56 -6.36 18.34 -19.77
CA TRP A 56 -7.56 17.63 -20.21
C TRP A 56 -8.77 17.93 -19.32
N VAL A 57 -8.70 18.91 -18.43
CA VAL A 57 -9.73 19.22 -17.43
C VAL A 57 -11.16 19.38 -18.00
N SER A 58 -11.29 19.75 -19.29
CA SER A 58 -12.56 19.96 -19.98
C SER A 58 -12.62 19.34 -21.38
N LYS A 59 -11.85 18.28 -21.62
CA LYS A 59 -11.81 17.52 -22.88
C LYS A 59 -11.42 16.07 -22.63
N ASP A 60 -11.67 15.19 -23.61
CA ASP A 60 -11.24 13.80 -23.54
C ASP A 60 -9.71 13.67 -23.36
N LEU A 61 -9.30 12.63 -22.64
CA LEU A 61 -7.92 12.17 -22.70
C LEU A 61 -7.65 11.65 -24.11
N ASP A 62 -6.64 12.21 -24.74
CA ASP A 62 -6.19 11.78 -26.07
C ASP A 62 -5.19 10.61 -25.97
N ASP A 63 -4.82 10.05 -27.12
CA ASP A 63 -3.87 8.94 -27.20
C ASP A 63 -2.51 9.32 -26.61
N GLU A 64 -2.10 10.58 -26.69
CA GLU A 64 -0.87 11.05 -26.08
C GLU A 64 -0.93 10.93 -24.56
N ALA A 65 -2.01 11.40 -23.93
CA ALA A 65 -2.21 11.30 -22.49
C ALA A 65 -2.19 9.83 -22.02
N LEU A 66 -2.97 8.97 -22.68
CA LEU A 66 -3.06 7.55 -22.31
C LEU A 66 -1.74 6.81 -22.52
N ASN A 67 -1.02 7.10 -23.60
CA ASN A 67 0.29 6.50 -23.86
C ASN A 67 1.35 6.97 -22.87
N ASN A 68 1.28 8.22 -22.41
CA ASN A 68 2.20 8.72 -21.40
C ASN A 68 1.95 8.08 -20.03
N ILE A 69 0.69 7.89 -19.66
CA ILE A 69 0.34 7.14 -18.42
C ILE A 69 0.84 5.69 -18.53
N ARG A 70 0.68 5.05 -19.71
CA ARG A 70 1.22 3.71 -19.96
C ARG A 70 2.74 3.64 -19.76
N LYS A 71 3.49 4.63 -20.26
CA LYS A 71 4.93 4.71 -20.04
C LYS A 71 5.32 4.78 -18.57
N VAL A 72 4.55 5.51 -17.75
CA VAL A 72 4.78 5.55 -16.29
C VAL A 72 4.64 4.15 -15.70
N PHE A 73 3.61 3.39 -16.06
CA PHE A 73 3.43 2.02 -15.60
C PHE A 73 4.55 1.09 -16.07
N GLU A 74 4.97 1.19 -17.33
CA GLU A 74 6.08 0.36 -17.84
C GLU A 74 7.41 0.66 -17.12
N LEU A 75 7.66 1.92 -16.78
CA LEU A 75 8.84 2.30 -16.00
C LEU A 75 8.79 1.78 -14.58
N MET A 76 7.64 1.86 -13.91
CA MET A 76 7.45 1.26 -12.60
C MET A 76 7.64 -0.26 -12.66
N LYS A 77 7.12 -0.90 -13.72
CA LYS A 77 7.29 -2.34 -13.94
C LYS A 77 8.76 -2.73 -14.10
N ALA A 78 9.52 -1.96 -14.87
CA ALA A 78 10.95 -2.19 -15.07
C ALA A 78 11.76 -2.09 -13.76
N GLN A 79 11.30 -1.26 -12.82
CA GLN A 79 11.93 -1.08 -11.49
C GLN A 79 11.38 -2.05 -10.42
N GLY A 80 10.34 -2.82 -10.73
CA GLY A 80 9.68 -3.70 -9.77
C GLY A 80 8.78 -2.98 -8.76
N TYR A 81 8.29 -1.77 -9.09
CA TYR A 81 7.44 -0.98 -8.20
C TYR A 81 5.96 -1.23 -8.40
N LYS A 82 5.20 -1.11 -7.30
CA LYS A 82 3.76 -0.89 -7.30
C LYS A 82 3.44 0.55 -6.94
N ALA A 83 2.24 1.02 -7.32
CA ALA A 83 1.82 2.39 -7.07
C ALA A 83 0.58 2.50 -6.20
N ILE A 84 0.58 3.48 -5.32
CA ILE A 84 -0.61 4.15 -4.80
C ILE A 84 -0.87 5.29 -5.78
N LEU A 85 -1.96 5.21 -6.55
CA LEU A 85 -2.27 6.19 -7.60
C LEU A 85 -3.17 7.29 -7.08
N ARG A 86 -2.92 8.53 -7.50
CA ARG A 86 -3.85 9.65 -7.34
C ARG A 86 -3.92 10.47 -8.61
N PHE A 87 -5.12 10.68 -9.13
CA PHE A 87 -5.38 11.58 -10.27
C PHE A 87 -5.88 12.93 -9.77
N ALA A 88 -5.42 14.02 -10.36
CA ALA A 88 -5.86 15.37 -10.04
C ALA A 88 -5.75 16.29 -11.26
N TYR A 89 -6.28 17.50 -11.16
CA TYR A 89 -6.19 18.53 -12.21
C TYR A 89 -5.40 19.75 -11.76
N ASN A 90 -5.19 19.92 -10.48
CA ASN A 90 -4.55 21.11 -9.91
C ASN A 90 -3.42 20.72 -8.95
N HIS A 91 -2.25 21.31 -9.20
CA HIS A 91 -1.05 21.18 -8.38
C HIS A 91 -0.57 22.53 -7.81
N ALA A 92 -1.25 23.62 -8.17
CA ALA A 92 -0.73 24.98 -7.94
C ALA A 92 -1.08 25.55 -6.55
N GLY A 93 -1.57 24.74 -5.62
CA GLY A 93 -1.79 25.14 -4.25
C GLY A 93 -3.23 25.50 -3.87
N LEU A 94 -3.38 25.97 -2.64
CA LEU A 94 -4.63 26.00 -1.88
C LEU A 94 -5.74 26.91 -2.43
N ASN A 95 -5.43 27.88 -3.28
CA ASN A 95 -6.38 28.93 -3.67
C ASN A 95 -6.87 28.84 -5.11
N THR A 96 -6.59 27.76 -5.82
CA THR A 96 -6.95 27.60 -7.22
C THR A 96 -7.73 26.31 -7.44
N SER A 97 -8.93 26.39 -8.01
CA SER A 97 -9.63 25.25 -8.56
C SER A 97 -8.95 24.84 -9.89
N GLY A 98 -8.87 23.54 -10.15
CA GLY A 98 -8.42 23.01 -11.45
C GLY A 98 -9.42 23.24 -12.59
N GLY A 99 -10.61 23.76 -12.30
CA GLY A 99 -11.71 23.92 -13.25
C GLY A 99 -12.41 22.58 -13.57
N GLU A 100 -12.19 21.58 -12.77
CA GLU A 100 -12.77 20.24 -12.95
C GLU A 100 -14.31 20.26 -12.79
N SER A 101 -14.96 19.35 -13.50
CA SER A 101 -16.40 19.11 -13.39
C SER A 101 -16.71 17.64 -13.22
N LYS A 102 -17.84 17.33 -12.56
CA LYS A 102 -18.34 15.96 -12.40
C LYS A 102 -18.37 15.19 -13.72
N GLN A 103 -18.87 15.83 -14.79
CA GLN A 103 -19.00 15.21 -16.10
C GLN A 103 -17.63 14.76 -16.65
N TRP A 104 -16.64 15.64 -16.62
CA TRP A 104 -15.30 15.32 -17.15
C TRP A 104 -14.56 14.32 -16.28
N ILE A 105 -14.69 14.40 -14.95
CA ILE A 105 -14.11 13.41 -14.04
C ILE A 105 -14.64 12.01 -14.37
N LEU A 106 -15.97 11.85 -14.49
CA LEU A 106 -16.57 10.56 -14.83
C LEU A 106 -16.12 10.05 -16.20
N ARG A 107 -16.01 10.97 -17.18
CA ARG A 107 -15.50 10.62 -18.51
C ARG A 107 -14.03 10.16 -18.48
N HIS A 108 -13.19 10.82 -17.72
CA HIS A 108 -11.78 10.41 -17.58
C HIS A 108 -11.65 9.08 -16.84
N ILE A 109 -12.45 8.81 -15.81
CA ILE A 109 -12.46 7.50 -15.15
C ILE A 109 -12.85 6.40 -16.14
N GLU A 110 -13.84 6.64 -17.01
CA GLU A 110 -14.22 5.71 -18.07
C GLU A 110 -13.04 5.45 -19.03
N GLN A 111 -12.35 6.50 -19.49
CA GLN A 111 -11.22 6.40 -20.41
C GLN A 111 -9.98 5.72 -19.75
N LEU A 112 -9.78 5.92 -18.45
CA LEU A 112 -8.69 5.32 -17.68
C LEU A 112 -8.97 3.85 -17.32
N THR A 113 -10.23 3.42 -17.28
CA THR A 113 -10.61 2.08 -16.82
C THR A 113 -9.87 0.95 -17.56
N PRO A 114 -9.76 0.93 -18.90
CA PRO A 114 -9.00 -0.11 -19.59
C PRO A 114 -7.52 -0.16 -19.15
N LEU A 115 -6.90 1.00 -18.99
CA LEU A 115 -5.51 1.12 -18.59
C LEU A 115 -5.27 0.66 -17.15
N LEU A 116 -6.15 1.05 -16.23
CA LEU A 116 -6.09 0.60 -14.85
C LEU A 116 -6.21 -0.93 -14.73
N ASN A 117 -7.04 -1.54 -15.58
CA ASN A 117 -7.19 -3.00 -15.62
C ASN A 117 -6.00 -3.69 -16.29
N GLU A 118 -5.40 -3.10 -17.33
CA GLU A 118 -4.19 -3.59 -17.97
C GLU A 118 -3.02 -3.67 -16.98
N TYR A 119 -2.86 -2.64 -16.13
CA TYR A 119 -1.77 -2.55 -15.15
C TYR A 119 -2.17 -2.86 -13.72
N ILE A 120 -3.26 -3.57 -13.51
CA ILE A 120 -3.82 -3.82 -12.17
C ILE A 120 -2.83 -4.50 -11.21
N GLY A 121 -1.94 -5.35 -11.71
CA GLY A 121 -0.92 -6.01 -10.92
C GLY A 121 0.13 -5.07 -10.32
N GLN A 122 0.26 -3.85 -10.87
CA GLN A 122 1.16 -2.81 -10.38
C GLN A 122 0.46 -1.78 -9.49
N ILE A 123 -0.86 -1.85 -9.37
CA ILE A 123 -1.65 -0.94 -8.54
C ILE A 123 -1.84 -1.55 -7.16
N ALA A 124 -1.32 -0.87 -6.13
CA ALA A 124 -1.58 -1.23 -4.74
C ALA A 124 -2.99 -0.78 -4.33
N THR A 125 -3.30 0.48 -4.58
CA THR A 125 -4.61 1.12 -4.36
C THR A 125 -4.72 2.38 -5.20
N VAL A 126 -5.92 2.96 -5.28
CA VAL A 126 -6.16 4.26 -5.91
C VAL A 126 -6.75 5.20 -4.87
N GLN A 127 -6.08 6.30 -4.58
CA GLN A 127 -6.65 7.35 -3.75
C GLN A 127 -7.73 8.10 -4.53
N VAL A 128 -8.86 8.37 -3.90
CA VAL A 128 -9.97 9.07 -4.52
C VAL A 128 -9.58 10.54 -4.69
N GLY A 129 -8.95 10.83 -5.80
CA GLY A 129 -8.44 12.13 -6.19
C GLY A 129 -9.47 12.99 -6.92
N PHE A 130 -9.06 13.60 -8.01
CA PHE A 130 -9.78 14.40 -9.01
C PHE A 130 -10.32 15.75 -8.50
N ILE A 131 -10.84 15.84 -7.29
CA ILE A 131 -11.49 17.04 -6.78
C ILE A 131 -10.49 17.95 -6.06
N GLY A 132 -10.34 19.17 -6.53
CA GLY A 132 -9.62 20.25 -5.88
C GLY A 132 -8.09 20.16 -5.94
N ALA A 133 -7.43 20.95 -5.10
CA ALA A 133 -5.97 20.97 -5.02
C ALA A 133 -5.44 19.58 -4.67
N TRP A 134 -4.47 19.11 -5.42
CA TRP A 134 -3.85 17.77 -5.31
C TRP A 134 -4.84 16.59 -5.31
N GLY A 135 -6.12 16.82 -5.65
CA GLY A 135 -7.17 15.80 -5.51
C GLY A 135 -7.58 15.53 -4.06
N GLU A 136 -7.43 16.48 -3.15
CA GLU A 136 -7.67 16.31 -1.72
C GLU A 136 -9.07 16.77 -1.24
N TRP A 137 -9.97 17.01 -2.16
CA TRP A 137 -11.37 17.33 -1.89
C TRP A 137 -11.61 18.64 -1.17
N HIS A 138 -10.72 19.60 -1.33
CA HIS A 138 -10.88 20.99 -0.88
C HIS A 138 -10.56 21.97 -2.02
N THR A 139 -10.87 23.27 -1.81
CA THR A 139 -10.56 24.34 -2.77
C THR A 139 -11.16 24.10 -4.16
N SER A 140 -12.39 23.58 -4.21
CA SER A 140 -13.15 23.28 -5.42
C SER A 140 -14.63 23.40 -5.16
N PRO A 141 -15.44 23.84 -6.15
CA PRO A 141 -16.91 23.81 -6.03
C PRO A 141 -17.44 22.39 -5.77
N LEU A 142 -16.78 21.35 -6.32
CA LEU A 142 -17.16 19.95 -6.12
C LEU A 142 -16.86 19.43 -4.71
N ALA A 143 -16.05 20.14 -3.93
CA ALA A 143 -15.75 19.79 -2.55
C ALA A 143 -17.00 19.76 -1.65
N ASN A 144 -18.05 20.51 -2.02
CA ASN A 144 -19.34 20.54 -1.33
C ASN A 144 -20.47 19.83 -2.13
N ASP A 145 -20.17 19.26 -3.29
CA ASP A 145 -21.13 18.54 -4.12
C ASP A 145 -21.15 17.05 -3.77
N GLN A 146 -22.11 16.67 -2.91
CA GLN A 146 -22.24 15.27 -2.46
C GLN A 146 -22.62 14.32 -3.59
N ASP A 147 -23.41 14.77 -4.57
CA ASP A 147 -23.78 13.95 -5.73
C ASP A 147 -22.55 13.68 -6.63
N ALA A 148 -21.68 14.67 -6.81
CA ALA A 148 -20.44 14.47 -7.53
C ALA A 148 -19.52 13.47 -6.79
N LYS A 149 -19.36 13.63 -5.48
CA LYS A 149 -18.58 12.71 -4.65
C LYS A 149 -19.08 11.26 -4.73
N ASN A 150 -20.38 11.06 -4.57
CA ASN A 150 -21.03 9.75 -4.68
C ASN A 150 -20.75 9.08 -6.04
N ALA A 151 -20.94 9.84 -7.12
CA ALA A 151 -20.76 9.34 -8.48
C ALA A 151 -19.28 9.00 -8.78
N ILE A 152 -18.34 9.85 -8.36
CA ILE A 152 -16.92 9.67 -8.61
C ILE A 152 -16.39 8.44 -7.87
N VAL A 153 -16.73 8.30 -6.58
CA VAL A 153 -16.30 7.13 -5.79
C VAL A 153 -16.87 5.83 -6.36
N SER A 154 -18.17 5.82 -6.70
CA SER A 154 -18.81 4.66 -7.32
C SER A 154 -18.18 4.31 -8.68
N ALA A 155 -17.84 5.32 -9.49
CA ALA A 155 -17.19 5.10 -10.79
C ALA A 155 -15.79 4.50 -10.63
N LEU A 156 -14.98 4.98 -9.69
CA LEU A 156 -13.66 4.41 -9.40
C LEU A 156 -13.74 2.97 -8.90
N LEU A 157 -14.67 2.68 -7.99
CA LEU A 157 -14.88 1.34 -7.46
C LEU A 157 -15.36 0.35 -8.53
N ARG A 158 -16.13 0.84 -9.51
CA ARG A 158 -16.54 0.05 -10.68
C ARG A 158 -15.41 -0.15 -11.69
N ALA A 159 -14.52 0.85 -11.83
CA ALA A 159 -13.37 0.78 -12.72
C ALA A 159 -12.32 -0.26 -12.26
N LEU A 160 -12.22 -0.49 -10.96
CA LEU A 160 -11.26 -1.43 -10.38
C LEU A 160 -11.92 -2.80 -10.14
N PRO A 161 -11.27 -3.91 -10.53
CA PRO A 161 -11.80 -5.24 -10.26
C PRO A 161 -11.84 -5.53 -8.75
N VAL A 162 -12.81 -6.34 -8.32
CA VAL A 162 -12.86 -6.83 -6.93
C VAL A 162 -11.67 -7.78 -6.71
N PRO A 163 -10.97 -7.69 -5.57
CA PRO A 163 -11.22 -6.89 -4.37
C PRO A 163 -10.37 -5.62 -4.21
N TYR A 164 -9.84 -5.07 -5.30
CA TYR A 164 -8.99 -3.86 -5.20
C TYR A 164 -9.73 -2.71 -4.54
N CYS A 165 -8.98 -1.96 -3.71
CA CYS A 165 -9.51 -0.89 -2.87
C CYS A 165 -9.26 0.50 -3.47
N VAL A 166 -10.05 1.46 -3.01
CA VAL A 166 -9.74 2.89 -3.10
C VAL A 166 -9.48 3.42 -1.69
N GLU A 167 -8.82 4.58 -1.57
CA GLU A 167 -8.60 5.26 -0.30
C GLU A 167 -9.20 6.65 -0.31
N MET A 168 -9.81 7.01 0.79
CA MET A 168 -10.31 8.36 1.07
C MET A 168 -9.53 8.99 2.21
N ARG A 169 -9.44 10.33 2.20
CA ARG A 169 -8.73 11.03 3.26
C ARG A 169 -9.50 11.03 4.58
N TYR A 170 -10.81 11.33 4.56
CA TYR A 170 -11.59 11.55 5.78
C TYR A 170 -12.66 10.50 6.01
N PRO A 171 -12.78 9.96 7.26
CA PRO A 171 -13.89 9.10 7.65
C PRO A 171 -15.26 9.75 7.45
N SER A 172 -15.36 11.04 7.73
CA SER A 172 -16.60 11.82 7.51
C SER A 172 -17.06 11.82 6.06
N HIS A 173 -16.13 11.90 5.11
CA HIS A 173 -16.46 11.79 3.69
C HIS A 173 -17.02 10.43 3.33
N LYS A 174 -16.40 9.34 3.81
CA LYS A 174 -16.89 7.97 3.58
C LYS A 174 -18.28 7.76 4.18
N LYS A 175 -18.51 8.28 5.40
CA LYS A 175 -19.79 8.17 6.09
C LYS A 175 -20.92 8.88 5.32
N ALA A 176 -20.63 10.01 4.67
CA ALA A 176 -21.58 10.78 3.89
C ALA A 176 -21.91 10.17 2.51
N LEU A 177 -21.17 9.15 2.04
CA LEU A 177 -21.40 8.57 0.72
C LEU A 177 -22.73 7.81 0.65
N THR A 178 -23.42 7.99 -0.48
CA THR A 178 -24.46 7.09 -1.00
C THR A 178 -23.86 6.39 -2.22
N LEU A 179 -23.62 5.10 -2.11
CA LEU A 179 -22.96 4.30 -3.16
C LEU A 179 -24.00 3.61 -4.05
N GLU A 180 -23.65 3.37 -5.31
CA GLU A 180 -24.47 2.58 -6.24
C GLU A 180 -24.71 1.16 -5.73
N GLN A 181 -23.69 0.58 -5.06
CA GLN A 181 -23.76 -0.72 -4.42
C GLN A 181 -23.15 -0.58 -3.02
N GLU A 182 -23.88 -0.99 -1.98
CA GLU A 182 -23.42 -0.83 -0.61
C GLU A 182 -22.18 -1.70 -0.30
N GLU A 183 -22.01 -2.82 -1.00
CA GLU A 183 -20.85 -3.70 -0.91
C GLU A 183 -19.53 -2.97 -1.26
N TYR A 184 -19.61 -1.91 -2.05
CA TYR A 184 -18.44 -1.06 -2.36
C TYR A 184 -17.80 -0.44 -1.13
N ARG A 185 -18.59 -0.18 -0.08
CA ARG A 185 -18.11 0.44 1.16
C ARG A 185 -16.97 -0.34 1.82
N GLY A 186 -17.01 -1.67 1.74
CA GLY A 186 -15.95 -2.55 2.23
C GLY A 186 -14.62 -2.48 1.46
N ARG A 187 -14.60 -1.81 0.31
CA ARG A 187 -13.41 -1.58 -0.52
C ARG A 187 -12.84 -0.15 -0.42
N ILE A 188 -13.38 0.66 0.49
CA ILE A 188 -12.92 2.03 0.72
C ILE A 188 -12.09 2.05 1.99
N GLY A 189 -10.78 2.24 1.84
CA GLY A 189 -9.84 2.46 2.92
C GLY A 189 -9.58 3.95 3.15
N TYR A 190 -8.49 4.25 3.85
CA TYR A 190 -8.13 5.62 4.20
C TYR A 190 -6.66 5.91 3.94
N ALA A 191 -6.37 7.14 3.53
CA ALA A 191 -5.04 7.74 3.47
C ALA A 191 -4.99 8.89 4.49
N ASN A 192 -4.19 8.72 5.54
CA ASN A 192 -4.09 9.68 6.65
C ASN A 192 -2.88 10.59 6.47
N ASP A 193 -3.09 11.85 6.09
CA ASP A 193 -2.02 12.82 5.83
C ASP A 193 -1.49 13.49 7.12
N TYR A 194 -2.14 13.27 8.28
CA TYR A 194 -1.73 13.77 9.59
C TYR A 194 -1.48 12.65 10.58
N PHE A 195 -0.80 11.61 10.14
CA PHE A 195 -0.50 10.44 10.96
C PHE A 195 0.12 10.82 12.29
N THR A 196 -0.49 10.39 13.39
CA THR A 196 -0.18 10.71 14.81
C THR A 196 -0.28 12.17 15.21
N ALA A 197 -0.49 13.09 14.29
CA ALA A 197 -0.50 14.53 14.55
C ALA A 197 -1.89 15.18 14.36
N GLY A 198 -2.95 14.40 14.34
CA GLY A 198 -4.33 14.89 14.14
C GLY A 198 -4.81 15.86 15.23
N GLU A 199 -4.21 15.87 16.41
CA GLU A 199 -4.49 16.84 17.48
C GLU A 199 -3.88 18.23 17.23
N HIS A 200 -2.99 18.34 16.24
CA HIS A 200 -2.34 19.61 15.94
C HIS A 200 -3.35 20.65 15.43
N SER A 201 -3.15 21.92 15.80
CA SER A 201 -4.06 23.00 15.43
C SER A 201 -4.21 23.26 13.93
N HIS A 202 -3.22 22.85 13.14
CA HIS A 202 -3.24 22.93 11.67
C HIS A 202 -3.81 21.67 11.03
N ALA A 203 -4.02 20.60 11.79
CA ALA A 203 -4.69 19.43 11.25
C ALA A 203 -6.11 19.80 10.83
N PRO A 204 -6.56 19.37 9.66
CA PRO A 204 -7.93 19.65 9.21
C PRO A 204 -8.90 18.75 9.99
N GLY A 205 -9.24 19.16 11.20
CA GLY A 205 -10.20 18.61 12.17
C GLY A 205 -10.43 17.10 12.15
N ASN A 206 -10.41 16.45 13.30
CA ASN A 206 -10.73 15.04 13.50
C ASN A 206 -9.93 14.01 12.68
N ASP A 207 -8.70 14.36 12.32
CA ASP A 207 -7.87 13.52 11.49
C ASP A 207 -7.29 12.35 12.29
N PHE A 208 -8.09 11.29 12.43
CA PHE A 208 -7.68 10.03 13.06
C PHE A 208 -7.17 10.14 14.51
N VAL A 209 -7.61 11.14 15.22
CA VAL A 209 -7.21 11.40 16.63
C VAL A 209 -7.67 10.24 17.53
N PRO A 210 -6.77 9.63 18.33
CA PRO A 210 -7.12 8.56 19.22
C PRO A 210 -8.31 8.88 20.13
N ASN A 211 -9.19 7.91 20.30
CA ASN A 211 -10.43 7.97 21.10
C ASN A 211 -11.57 8.83 20.52
N THR A 212 -11.40 9.47 19.36
CA THR A 212 -12.51 10.12 18.63
C THR A 212 -13.45 9.10 17.98
N ASP A 213 -14.62 9.55 17.54
CA ASP A 213 -15.57 8.67 16.85
C ASP A 213 -15.03 8.24 15.48
N ASP A 214 -14.28 9.08 14.78
CA ASP A 214 -13.62 8.74 13.52
C ASP A 214 -12.57 7.65 13.73
N TYR A 215 -11.76 7.73 14.79
CA TYR A 215 -10.79 6.69 15.13
C TYR A 215 -11.47 5.34 15.41
N LYS A 216 -12.56 5.37 16.19
CA LYS A 216 -13.36 4.15 16.50
C LYS A 216 -14.02 3.58 15.24
N GLN A 217 -14.52 4.46 14.35
CA GLN A 217 -15.09 4.05 13.07
C GLN A 217 -14.07 3.26 12.26
N ILE A 218 -12.88 3.82 12.04
CA ILE A 218 -11.82 3.15 11.28
C ILE A 218 -11.46 1.82 11.92
N THR A 219 -11.25 1.80 13.25
CA THR A 219 -10.93 0.57 13.98
C THR A 219 -12.00 -0.51 13.79
N GLY A 220 -13.27 -0.14 13.79
CA GLY A 220 -14.38 -1.06 13.50
C GLY A 220 -14.40 -1.55 12.06
N GLU A 221 -14.21 -0.66 11.12
CA GLU A 221 -14.26 -0.95 9.69
C GLU A 221 -13.11 -1.83 9.22
N VAL A 222 -11.86 -1.60 9.67
CA VAL A 222 -10.71 -2.43 9.28
C VAL A 222 -10.83 -3.86 9.83
N LYS A 223 -11.47 -4.02 11.00
CA LYS A 223 -11.76 -5.34 11.56
C LYS A 223 -12.81 -6.11 10.74
N ALA A 224 -13.74 -5.40 10.11
CA ALA A 224 -14.82 -6.01 9.33
C ALA A 224 -14.40 -6.33 7.89
N ASN A 225 -13.56 -5.51 7.24
CA ASN A 225 -13.43 -5.50 5.79
C ASN A 225 -12.02 -5.75 5.24
N ASN A 226 -10.96 -5.55 6.02
CA ASN A 226 -9.56 -5.67 5.55
C ASN A 226 -9.34 -4.90 4.23
N PHE A 227 -9.48 -3.58 4.24
CA PHE A 227 -9.18 -2.70 3.12
C PHE A 227 -7.76 -2.13 3.22
N TYR A 228 -7.30 -1.47 2.15
CA TYR A 228 -5.99 -0.81 2.12
C TYR A 228 -5.99 0.42 3.04
N MET A 229 -4.92 0.60 3.80
CA MET A 229 -4.68 1.75 4.68
C MET A 229 -3.30 2.31 4.42
N SER A 230 -3.22 3.61 4.17
CA SER A 230 -1.95 4.31 4.08
C SER A 230 -1.95 5.61 4.88
N GLY A 231 -0.80 6.27 4.93
CA GLY A 231 -0.67 7.56 5.57
C GLY A 231 0.73 8.12 5.45
N GLU A 232 0.88 9.36 5.93
CA GLU A 232 2.13 10.09 5.97
C GLU A 232 2.23 10.94 7.24
N ILE A 233 3.43 11.21 7.69
CA ILE A 233 3.68 12.24 8.69
C ILE A 233 3.57 13.58 7.97
N PRO A 234 2.80 14.54 8.52
CA PRO A 234 2.63 15.83 7.86
C PRO A 234 3.97 16.56 7.70
N TYR A 235 4.05 17.31 6.61
CA TYR A 235 5.19 18.15 6.32
C TYR A 235 5.44 19.14 7.45
N ASN A 236 6.69 19.24 7.89
CA ASN A 236 7.10 20.16 8.93
C ASN A 236 8.53 20.62 8.67
N GLU A 237 8.69 21.87 8.26
CA GLU A 237 10.00 22.49 8.06
C GLU A 237 10.62 23.00 9.34
N ASP A 238 9.82 23.24 10.38
CA ASP A 238 10.30 23.88 11.58
C ASP A 238 9.85 23.19 12.88
N THR A 239 10.59 23.42 13.92
CA THR A 239 10.29 22.97 15.28
C THR A 239 9.17 23.78 15.93
N GLU A 240 8.70 24.88 15.33
CA GLU A 240 7.67 25.75 15.88
C GLU A 240 6.29 25.08 15.85
N TRP A 241 6.05 24.18 14.89
CA TRP A 241 4.78 23.46 14.79
C TRP A 241 4.57 22.46 15.93
N GLY A 242 5.61 22.07 16.66
CA GLY A 242 5.47 21.15 17.80
C GLY A 242 5.07 19.74 17.45
N LEU A 243 5.16 19.32 16.20
CA LEU A 243 4.75 18.00 15.73
C LEU A 243 5.52 16.87 16.39
N ALA A 244 6.81 17.06 16.67
CA ALA A 244 7.66 16.03 17.28
C ALA A 244 7.10 15.53 18.63
N ALA A 245 6.42 16.38 19.40
CA ALA A 245 5.78 15.99 20.65
C ALA A 245 4.56 15.07 20.44
N LEU A 246 3.90 15.14 19.27
CA LEU A 246 2.75 14.34 18.92
C LEU A 246 3.16 13.02 18.25
N ILE A 247 4.27 13.02 17.51
CA ILE A 247 4.74 11.89 16.70
C ILE A 247 5.70 11.03 17.52
N THR A 248 5.17 10.27 18.48
CA THR A 248 5.99 9.38 19.31
C THR A 248 5.97 7.95 18.77
N PRO A 249 7.08 7.19 18.88
CA PRO A 249 7.18 5.83 18.37
C PRO A 249 6.05 4.92 18.85
N MET A 250 5.74 4.91 20.14
CA MET A 250 4.72 4.02 20.68
C MET A 250 3.29 4.39 20.28
N LYS A 251 2.97 5.68 20.16
CA LYS A 251 1.69 6.13 19.60
C LYS A 251 1.58 5.70 18.13
N SER A 252 2.66 5.84 17.37
CA SER A 252 2.72 5.42 15.98
C SER A 252 2.49 3.92 15.83
N LEU A 253 3.19 3.07 16.58
CA LEU A 253 2.99 1.61 16.54
C LEU A 253 1.56 1.21 16.86
N ARG A 254 0.96 1.81 17.89
CA ARG A 254 -0.42 1.52 18.26
C ARG A 254 -1.38 1.83 17.12
N ILE A 255 -1.26 3.00 16.49
CA ILE A 255 -2.14 3.41 15.39
C ILE A 255 -1.91 2.53 14.15
N LEU A 256 -0.65 2.26 13.77
CA LEU A 256 -0.32 1.37 12.65
C LEU A 256 -0.96 0.00 12.82
N ARG A 257 -0.91 -0.56 14.02
CA ARG A 257 -1.52 -1.85 14.34
C ARG A 257 -3.05 -1.78 14.38
N GLU A 258 -3.64 -0.85 15.12
CA GLU A 258 -5.09 -0.76 15.34
C GLU A 258 -5.84 -0.46 14.04
N HIS A 259 -5.26 0.35 13.16
CA HIS A 259 -5.83 0.69 11.86
C HIS A 259 -5.28 -0.17 10.71
N ARG A 260 -4.47 -1.20 11.00
CA ARG A 260 -3.96 -2.17 10.02
C ARG A 260 -3.32 -1.53 8.79
N TYR A 261 -2.31 -0.70 9.00
CA TYR A 261 -1.65 0.01 7.91
C TYR A 261 -0.97 -0.93 6.92
N SER A 262 -1.28 -0.74 5.65
CA SER A 262 -0.70 -1.48 4.52
C SER A 262 0.55 -0.81 3.96
N ALA A 263 0.60 0.53 3.99
CA ALA A 263 1.69 1.34 3.46
C ALA A 263 1.87 2.63 4.25
N PHE A 264 3.04 3.26 4.07
CA PHE A 264 3.36 4.53 4.71
C PHE A 264 4.29 5.34 3.83
N ASP A 265 3.96 6.62 3.57
CA ASP A 265 4.83 7.54 2.86
C ASP A 265 5.85 8.15 3.82
N ILE A 266 7.12 8.07 3.44
CA ILE A 266 8.25 8.58 4.23
C ILE A 266 8.77 9.93 3.72
N THR A 267 8.24 10.46 2.61
CA THR A 267 8.86 11.59 1.91
C THR A 267 8.60 12.93 2.57
N GLN A 268 7.40 13.16 3.11
CA GLN A 268 6.97 14.47 3.61
C GLN A 268 7.74 14.94 4.84
N ASN A 269 8.21 14.02 5.69
CA ASN A 269 8.93 14.36 6.90
C ASN A 269 10.13 13.43 7.13
N PHE A 270 10.91 13.20 6.06
CA PHE A 270 12.03 12.27 6.10
C PHE A 270 13.15 12.77 7.02
N ASP A 271 13.61 14.01 6.84
CA ASP A 271 14.81 14.54 7.50
C ASP A 271 14.65 14.72 9.01
N LEU A 272 13.42 14.88 9.50
CA LEU A 272 13.16 15.04 10.94
C LEU A 272 12.66 13.72 11.56
N ASN A 273 11.43 13.31 11.24
CA ASN A 273 10.82 12.20 11.95
C ASN A 273 11.29 10.83 11.49
N ILE A 274 11.41 10.60 10.18
CA ILE A 274 11.89 9.31 9.67
C ILE A 274 13.36 9.08 10.08
N MET A 275 14.20 10.08 9.97
CA MET A 275 15.59 9.98 10.44
C MET A 275 15.66 9.79 11.95
N SER A 276 14.77 10.39 12.74
CA SER A 276 14.65 10.13 14.17
C SER A 276 14.25 8.66 14.42
N TRP A 277 13.30 8.12 13.67
CA TRP A 277 12.88 6.72 13.77
C TRP A 277 14.03 5.75 13.49
N LYS A 278 14.94 6.08 12.60
CA LYS A 278 16.16 5.28 12.34
C LYS A 278 17.11 5.23 13.56
N GLN A 279 17.03 6.19 14.48
CA GLN A 279 17.86 6.24 15.69
C GLN A 279 17.24 5.58 16.92
N VAL A 280 15.90 5.51 16.98
CA VAL A 280 15.17 4.88 18.10
C VAL A 280 15.32 3.37 18.03
N LYS A 281 15.68 2.73 19.15
CA LYS A 281 15.83 1.27 19.24
C LYS A 281 14.54 0.62 19.72
N VAL A 282 14.23 -0.55 19.18
CA VAL A 282 13.09 -1.38 19.55
C VAL A 282 13.60 -2.69 20.14
N TYR A 283 12.97 -3.12 21.22
CA TYR A 283 13.30 -4.36 21.93
C TYR A 283 12.05 -5.22 22.11
N PRO A 284 12.16 -6.55 22.16
CA PRO A 284 11.04 -7.45 22.39
C PRO A 284 10.21 -7.10 23.65
N SER A 285 10.87 -6.71 24.76
CA SER A 285 10.18 -6.31 25.99
C SER A 285 9.26 -5.10 25.76
N LEU A 286 9.72 -4.07 25.03
CA LEU A 286 8.91 -2.89 24.72
C LEU A 286 7.67 -3.25 23.88
N LEU A 287 7.83 -4.16 22.93
CA LEU A 287 6.73 -4.63 22.07
C LEU A 287 5.71 -5.43 22.89
N ASN A 288 6.17 -6.36 23.73
CA ASN A 288 5.32 -7.16 24.61
C ASN A 288 4.53 -6.29 25.60
N ASP A 289 5.17 -5.31 26.23
CA ASP A 289 4.52 -4.38 27.17
C ASP A 289 3.42 -3.54 26.51
N ASN A 290 3.47 -3.41 25.18
CA ASN A 290 2.49 -2.66 24.40
C ASN A 290 1.61 -3.54 23.50
N ASN A 291 1.64 -4.85 23.69
CA ASN A 291 0.87 -5.83 22.90
C ASN A 291 1.09 -5.71 21.38
N ILE A 292 2.29 -5.34 20.94
CA ILE A 292 2.64 -5.32 19.51
C ILE A 292 3.06 -6.72 19.09
N LEU A 293 2.45 -7.24 18.03
CA LEU A 293 2.73 -8.58 17.52
C LEU A 293 4.05 -8.60 16.74
N PHE A 294 4.85 -9.63 16.97
CA PHE A 294 6.09 -9.89 16.25
C PHE A 294 6.46 -11.38 16.36
N ASP A 295 7.39 -11.81 15.54
CA ASP A 295 8.02 -13.12 15.65
C ASP A 295 9.40 -12.97 16.33
N GLU A 296 9.70 -13.81 17.30
CA GLU A 296 10.98 -13.75 18.04
C GLU A 296 12.21 -13.88 17.14
N SER A 297 12.08 -14.59 16.02
CA SER A 297 13.17 -14.71 15.03
C SER A 297 13.53 -13.37 14.36
N TYR A 298 12.64 -12.38 14.41
CA TYR A 298 12.92 -11.04 13.85
C TYR A 298 14.09 -10.36 14.53
N PHE A 299 14.31 -10.64 15.81
CA PHE A 299 15.42 -10.09 16.59
C PHE A 299 16.63 -11.01 16.64
N LYS A 300 16.73 -11.95 15.70
CA LYS A 300 17.88 -12.87 15.56
C LYS A 300 18.46 -12.79 14.15
N ASP A 301 19.77 -12.99 14.06
CA ASP A 301 20.46 -13.22 12.80
C ASP A 301 20.35 -14.70 12.35
N ALA A 302 20.97 -15.05 11.22
CA ALA A 302 20.95 -16.40 10.67
C ALA A 302 21.65 -17.43 11.61
N GLU A 303 22.57 -16.97 12.44
CA GLU A 303 23.30 -17.75 13.44
C GLU A 303 22.56 -17.84 14.78
N GLY A 304 21.44 -17.12 14.94
CA GLY A 304 20.61 -17.10 16.12
C GLY A 304 21.05 -16.10 17.20
N ASN A 305 22.02 -15.22 16.91
CA ASN A 305 22.42 -14.15 17.81
C ASN A 305 21.39 -13.00 17.84
N GLU A 306 21.28 -12.32 18.97
CA GLU A 306 20.38 -11.18 19.09
C GLU A 306 20.81 -9.99 18.20
N VAL A 307 19.85 -9.40 17.49
CA VAL A 307 20.03 -8.22 16.62
C VAL A 307 19.17 -7.08 17.14
N VAL A 308 19.78 -5.92 17.30
CA VAL A 308 19.05 -4.69 17.66
C VAL A 308 18.45 -4.08 16.41
N ARG A 309 17.13 -3.80 16.45
CA ARG A 309 16.40 -3.15 15.36
C ARG A 309 16.08 -1.70 15.70
N SER A 310 16.08 -0.83 14.68
CA SER A 310 15.52 0.51 14.83
C SER A 310 13.99 0.48 14.72
N PHE A 311 13.36 1.53 15.22
CA PHE A 311 11.91 1.72 15.06
C PHE A 311 11.52 1.79 13.58
N TYR A 312 12.32 2.47 12.76
CA TYR A 312 12.13 2.53 11.32
C TYR A 312 12.16 1.14 10.68
N GLU A 313 13.17 0.31 10.97
CA GLU A 313 13.24 -1.07 10.45
C GLU A 313 12.03 -1.88 10.88
N PHE A 314 11.61 -1.76 12.14
CA PHE A 314 10.44 -2.50 12.63
C PHE A 314 9.17 -2.08 11.87
N VAL A 315 8.92 -0.77 11.71
CA VAL A 315 7.76 -0.27 10.95
C VAL A 315 7.83 -0.72 9.49
N ARG A 316 8.95 -0.48 8.80
CA ARG A 316 9.17 -0.90 7.40
C ARG A 316 8.86 -2.38 7.19
N ASP A 317 9.37 -3.23 8.07
CA ASP A 317 9.31 -4.68 7.92
C ASP A 317 7.96 -5.28 8.35
N HIS A 318 7.10 -4.50 9.03
CA HIS A 318 5.78 -4.91 9.48
C HIS A 318 4.62 -4.14 8.82
N LEU A 319 4.89 -3.13 7.99
CA LEU A 319 3.86 -2.51 7.16
C LEU A 319 3.22 -3.54 6.22
N GLY A 320 1.88 -3.51 6.15
CA GLY A 320 1.15 -4.54 5.45
C GLY A 320 1.27 -5.89 6.17
N TYR A 321 1.63 -6.91 5.44
CA TYR A 321 1.79 -8.27 5.94
C TYR A 321 3.26 -8.62 6.19
N ARG A 322 3.48 -9.49 7.20
CA ARG A 322 4.74 -10.17 7.43
C ARG A 322 4.46 -11.66 7.69
N LEU A 323 4.54 -12.44 6.63
CA LEU A 323 4.18 -13.85 6.67
C LEU A 323 5.39 -14.70 7.11
N ASN A 324 5.14 -15.65 8.01
CA ASN A 324 6.15 -16.57 8.51
C ASN A 324 5.62 -18.00 8.39
N LEU A 325 6.43 -18.88 7.79
CA LEU A 325 6.20 -20.32 7.80
C LEU A 325 6.75 -20.88 9.11
N GLN A 326 5.88 -21.47 9.92
CA GLN A 326 6.27 -21.99 11.22
C GLN A 326 7.01 -23.32 11.12
N SER A 327 7.93 -23.57 12.05
CA SER A 327 8.83 -24.74 12.05
C SER A 327 8.13 -26.09 12.14
N GLU A 328 6.91 -26.13 12.69
CA GLU A 328 6.05 -27.32 12.72
C GLU A 328 5.45 -27.71 11.37
N SER A 329 5.68 -26.92 10.33
CA SER A 329 5.19 -27.20 8.98
C SER A 329 5.91 -28.41 8.37
N THR A 330 5.16 -29.30 7.72
CA THR A 330 5.69 -30.51 7.10
C THR A 330 5.20 -30.68 5.67
N VAL A 331 6.04 -31.22 4.82
CA VAL A 331 5.68 -31.75 3.50
C VAL A 331 6.35 -33.10 3.32
N GLU A 332 5.56 -34.15 3.11
CA GLU A 332 6.04 -35.52 3.02
C GLU A 332 5.60 -36.17 1.70
N ALA A 333 6.52 -36.90 1.05
CA ALA A 333 6.18 -37.72 -0.10
C ALA A 333 5.63 -39.07 0.38
N LYS A 334 4.38 -39.41 0.01
CA LYS A 334 3.73 -40.64 0.43
C LYS A 334 2.84 -41.19 -0.68
N ASN A 335 3.11 -42.43 -1.10
CA ASN A 335 2.32 -43.13 -2.12
C ASN A 335 2.14 -42.33 -3.42
N GLY A 336 3.20 -41.62 -3.87
CA GLY A 336 3.18 -40.80 -5.08
C GLY A 336 2.51 -39.43 -4.93
N ASN A 337 2.04 -39.10 -3.75
CA ASN A 337 1.50 -37.77 -3.39
C ASN A 337 2.46 -37.03 -2.48
N LEU A 338 2.27 -35.70 -2.42
CA LEU A 338 2.79 -34.83 -1.39
C LEU A 338 1.68 -34.57 -0.38
N GLU A 339 1.86 -35.05 0.83
CA GLU A 339 1.02 -34.67 1.96
C GLU A 339 1.64 -33.43 2.63
N TYR A 340 0.86 -32.36 2.84
CA TYR A 340 1.36 -31.14 3.44
C TYR A 340 0.49 -30.70 4.60
N ASN A 341 1.17 -30.17 5.63
CA ASN A 341 0.58 -29.52 6.78
C ASN A 341 1.41 -28.28 7.09
N LEU A 342 0.96 -27.13 6.59
CA LEU A 342 1.67 -25.87 6.69
C LEU A 342 1.01 -25.00 7.72
N THR A 343 1.79 -24.42 8.63
CA THR A 343 1.31 -23.42 9.58
C THR A 343 1.94 -22.08 9.23
N ILE A 344 1.08 -21.11 8.92
CA ILE A 344 1.48 -19.74 8.57
C ILE A 344 0.99 -18.79 9.66
N THR A 345 1.83 -17.82 10.01
CA THR A 345 1.46 -16.68 10.84
C THR A 345 1.68 -15.39 10.08
N ASN A 346 1.00 -14.34 10.50
CA ASN A 346 1.20 -12.99 9.99
C ASN A 346 1.46 -12.07 11.19
N THR A 347 2.65 -11.49 11.26
CA THR A 347 3.04 -10.54 12.31
C THR A 347 3.10 -9.09 11.80
N GLY A 348 2.70 -8.84 10.55
CA GLY A 348 2.55 -7.48 10.02
C GLY A 348 1.39 -6.72 10.64
N PHE A 349 1.20 -5.48 10.25
CA PHE A 349 0.08 -4.67 10.72
C PHE A 349 -1.23 -4.99 10.00
N ALA A 350 -1.18 -5.43 8.74
CA ALA A 350 -2.32 -5.76 7.90
C ALA A 350 -2.23 -7.18 7.33
N THR A 351 -3.23 -7.54 6.54
CA THR A 351 -3.22 -8.77 5.74
C THR A 351 -2.82 -8.49 4.29
N VAL A 352 -2.74 -9.54 3.47
CA VAL A 352 -2.58 -9.44 2.01
C VAL A 352 -3.89 -8.93 1.41
N ILE A 353 -3.96 -7.65 1.04
CA ILE A 353 -5.21 -7.02 0.55
C ILE A 353 -5.50 -7.40 -0.90
N ASN A 354 -4.51 -7.22 -1.79
CA ASN A 354 -4.67 -7.52 -3.21
C ASN A 354 -4.55 -9.02 -3.48
N PRO A 355 -5.24 -9.55 -4.49
CA PRO A 355 -5.29 -10.98 -4.77
C PRO A 355 -3.91 -11.56 -5.00
N LYS A 356 -3.59 -12.66 -4.31
CA LYS A 356 -2.39 -13.46 -4.51
C LYS A 356 -2.77 -14.94 -4.58
N GLU A 357 -2.06 -15.68 -5.40
CA GLU A 357 -2.15 -17.14 -5.42
C GLU A 357 -1.03 -17.73 -4.59
N VAL A 358 -1.27 -18.88 -4.00
CA VAL A 358 -0.30 -19.60 -3.18
C VAL A 358 0.00 -20.95 -3.81
N TYR A 359 1.27 -21.26 -3.96
CA TYR A 359 1.74 -22.53 -4.54
C TYR A 359 2.71 -23.24 -3.62
N LEU A 360 2.64 -24.56 -3.58
CA LEU A 360 3.80 -25.39 -3.30
C LEU A 360 4.57 -25.57 -4.61
N VAL A 361 5.88 -25.37 -4.56
CA VAL A 361 6.76 -25.58 -5.71
C VAL A 361 7.79 -26.64 -5.40
N LEU A 362 8.03 -27.54 -6.38
CA LEU A 362 9.10 -28.50 -6.33
C LEU A 362 10.26 -27.96 -7.17
N VAL A 363 11.40 -27.75 -6.53
CA VAL A 363 12.60 -27.18 -7.15
C VAL A 363 13.64 -28.30 -7.27
N SER A 364 14.11 -28.53 -8.48
CA SER A 364 15.16 -29.52 -8.80
C SER A 364 16.52 -29.07 -8.31
N GLY A 365 17.49 -29.98 -8.34
CA GLY A 365 18.85 -29.72 -7.85
C GLY A 365 19.61 -28.61 -8.60
N ASP A 366 19.21 -28.31 -9.83
CA ASP A 366 19.71 -27.21 -10.67
C ASP A 366 18.97 -25.87 -10.43
N GLY A 367 18.03 -25.82 -9.48
CA GLY A 367 17.30 -24.62 -9.11
C GLY A 367 16.05 -24.32 -9.96
N GLN A 368 15.67 -25.21 -10.89
CA GLN A 368 14.50 -25.03 -11.73
C GLN A 368 13.22 -25.49 -11.02
N VAL A 369 12.12 -24.77 -11.23
CA VAL A 369 10.80 -25.18 -10.76
C VAL A 369 10.31 -26.33 -11.65
N ALA A 370 10.33 -27.55 -11.11
CA ALA A 370 9.87 -28.74 -11.80
C ALA A 370 8.34 -28.91 -11.75
N LYS A 371 7.69 -28.38 -10.72
CA LYS A 371 6.24 -28.44 -10.55
C LYS A 371 5.71 -27.32 -9.68
N GLU A 372 4.55 -26.78 -10.08
CA GLU A 372 3.74 -25.85 -9.32
C GLU A 372 2.43 -26.55 -8.90
N ILE A 373 2.10 -26.50 -7.63
CA ILE A 373 0.88 -27.05 -7.06
C ILE A 373 0.12 -25.90 -6.39
N LYS A 374 -0.94 -25.44 -7.03
CA LYS A 374 -1.77 -24.36 -6.47
C LYS A 374 -2.51 -24.85 -5.23
N LEU A 375 -2.43 -24.07 -4.16
CA LEU A 375 -3.20 -24.29 -2.93
C LEU A 375 -4.53 -23.53 -3.00
N ASP A 376 -5.58 -24.15 -2.50
CA ASP A 376 -6.92 -23.53 -2.43
C ASP A 376 -7.05 -22.75 -1.13
N VAL A 377 -6.44 -21.58 -1.10
CA VAL A 377 -6.42 -20.68 0.06
C VAL A 377 -6.53 -19.23 -0.39
N ASP A 378 -7.09 -18.38 0.45
CA ASP A 378 -7.13 -16.93 0.25
C ASP A 378 -6.25 -16.23 1.31
N PRO A 379 -5.07 -15.72 0.92
CA PRO A 379 -4.17 -15.01 1.85
C PRO A 379 -4.78 -13.77 2.49
N LYS A 380 -5.83 -13.20 1.93
CA LYS A 380 -6.56 -12.07 2.53
C LYS A 380 -7.15 -12.43 3.90
N THR A 381 -7.41 -13.72 4.15
CA THR A 381 -7.89 -14.20 5.45
C THR A 381 -6.80 -14.31 6.52
N TRP A 382 -5.52 -14.20 6.15
CA TRP A 382 -4.38 -14.32 7.08
C TRP A 382 -4.13 -13.00 7.81
N ILE A 383 -5.09 -12.62 8.65
CA ILE A 383 -4.99 -11.42 9.49
C ILE A 383 -3.98 -11.63 10.63
N PRO A 384 -3.35 -10.55 11.15
CA PRO A 384 -2.33 -10.67 12.21
C PRO A 384 -2.88 -11.28 13.52
N SER A 385 -4.10 -10.92 13.88
CA SER A 385 -4.81 -11.42 15.07
C SER A 385 -6.31 -11.44 14.82
N THR A 386 -7.03 -12.32 15.51
CA THR A 386 -8.49 -12.36 15.47
C THR A 386 -9.10 -11.26 16.35
N ASN A 387 -10.39 -11.00 16.17
CA ASN A 387 -11.10 -10.04 17.00
C ASN A 387 -11.26 -10.53 18.45
N GLU A 388 -11.33 -11.86 18.62
CA GLU A 388 -11.46 -12.54 19.92
C GLU A 388 -10.12 -12.56 20.67
N GLU A 389 -9.01 -12.68 19.95
CA GLU A 389 -7.66 -12.74 20.51
C GLU A 389 -6.76 -11.65 19.88
N PRO A 390 -7.03 -10.37 20.16
CA PRO A 390 -6.35 -9.27 19.46
C PRO A 390 -4.86 -9.11 19.80
N ASN A 391 -4.41 -9.74 20.88
CA ASN A 391 -3.02 -9.68 21.36
C ASN A 391 -2.24 -10.98 21.15
N GLN A 392 -2.79 -11.90 20.36
CA GLN A 392 -2.14 -13.15 19.99
C GLN A 392 -1.99 -13.25 18.48
N VAL A 393 -0.84 -13.74 18.04
CA VAL A 393 -0.60 -13.99 16.61
C VAL A 393 -1.49 -15.14 16.15
N ALA A 394 -2.31 -14.88 15.15
CA ALA A 394 -3.20 -15.90 14.57
C ALA A 394 -2.40 -16.93 13.77
N LYS A 395 -2.78 -18.20 13.88
CA LYS A 395 -2.20 -19.31 13.13
C LYS A 395 -3.16 -19.83 12.07
N TYR A 396 -2.66 -20.00 10.85
CA TYR A 396 -3.42 -20.50 9.71
C TYR A 396 -2.84 -21.83 9.27
N VAL A 397 -3.62 -22.90 9.40
CA VAL A 397 -3.17 -24.26 9.07
C VAL A 397 -3.74 -24.67 7.72
N ILE A 398 -2.87 -24.99 6.77
CA ILE A 398 -3.19 -25.43 5.42
C ILE A 398 -2.80 -26.89 5.30
N LYS A 399 -3.79 -27.77 5.18
CA LYS A 399 -3.57 -29.22 5.05
C LYS A 399 -4.11 -29.74 3.73
N GLY A 400 -3.40 -30.65 3.13
CA GLY A 400 -3.90 -31.29 1.91
C GLY A 400 -2.95 -32.36 1.38
N SER A 401 -3.35 -32.89 0.25
CA SER A 401 -2.56 -33.86 -0.52
C SER A 401 -2.66 -33.53 -2.00
N ALA A 402 -1.54 -33.61 -2.71
CA ALA A 402 -1.49 -33.38 -4.15
C ALA A 402 -0.57 -34.39 -4.83
N ALA A 403 -0.93 -34.83 -6.02
CA ALA A 403 -0.09 -35.75 -6.79
C ALA A 403 1.28 -35.08 -7.12
N ALA A 404 2.36 -35.70 -6.69
CA ALA A 404 3.71 -35.24 -7.00
C ALA A 404 3.97 -35.38 -8.52
N GLY A 405 3.65 -36.53 -9.09
CA GLY A 405 3.81 -36.80 -10.53
C GLY A 405 5.26 -36.76 -11.02
N LEU A 406 6.21 -36.75 -10.09
CA LEU A 406 7.66 -36.69 -10.34
C LEU A 406 8.36 -37.75 -9.49
N SER A 407 9.54 -38.18 -9.94
CA SER A 407 10.43 -39.05 -9.18
C SER A 407 11.80 -38.37 -9.00
N GLY A 408 12.44 -38.60 -7.86
CA GLY A 408 13.73 -38.00 -7.54
C GLY A 408 13.66 -37.15 -6.27
N THR A 409 14.73 -36.37 -6.03
CA THR A 409 14.86 -35.48 -4.87
C THR A 409 14.63 -34.04 -5.28
N TYR A 410 13.74 -33.35 -4.57
CA TYR A 410 13.37 -31.95 -4.81
C TYR A 410 13.41 -31.16 -3.50
N LYS A 411 13.75 -29.89 -3.60
CA LYS A 411 13.44 -28.93 -2.53
C LYS A 411 11.98 -28.50 -2.66
N VAL A 412 11.31 -28.33 -1.54
CA VAL A 412 9.92 -27.82 -1.50
C VAL A 412 9.96 -26.38 -1.02
N GLY A 413 9.25 -25.51 -1.71
CA GLY A 413 9.08 -24.12 -1.33
C GLY A 413 7.63 -23.69 -1.38
N ILE A 414 7.32 -22.60 -0.68
CA ILE A 414 6.07 -21.84 -0.85
C ILE A 414 6.35 -20.67 -1.77
N TRP A 415 5.47 -20.44 -2.71
CA TRP A 415 5.58 -19.34 -3.67
C TRP A 415 4.26 -18.60 -3.79
N MET A 416 4.32 -17.29 -3.59
CA MET A 416 3.17 -16.38 -3.69
C MET A 416 3.45 -15.32 -4.75
N PRO A 417 3.24 -15.62 -6.03
CA PRO A 417 3.46 -14.69 -7.13
C PRO A 417 2.37 -13.63 -7.24
N GLU A 418 2.62 -12.65 -8.11
CA GLU A 418 1.54 -11.80 -8.60
C GLU A 418 0.54 -12.65 -9.40
N LYS A 419 -0.75 -12.35 -9.24
CA LYS A 419 -1.82 -13.07 -9.94
C LYS A 419 -1.87 -12.76 -11.44
N VAL A 420 -1.45 -11.56 -11.83
CA VAL A 420 -1.45 -11.10 -13.22
C VAL A 420 -0.36 -11.83 -14.00
N ALA A 421 -0.75 -12.41 -15.14
CA ALA A 421 0.08 -13.39 -15.86
C ALA A 421 1.46 -12.86 -16.28
N ASP A 422 1.55 -11.60 -16.72
CA ASP A 422 2.79 -10.97 -17.16
C ASP A 422 3.76 -10.61 -16.01
N LEU A 423 3.27 -10.63 -14.77
CA LEU A 423 4.05 -10.40 -13.56
C LEU A 423 4.29 -11.67 -12.73
N LYS A 424 3.61 -12.77 -13.06
CA LYS A 424 3.63 -14.00 -12.26
C LYS A 424 5.05 -14.50 -11.97
N TYR A 425 5.90 -14.47 -12.96
CA TYR A 425 7.28 -14.97 -12.84
C TYR A 425 8.32 -13.88 -12.57
N ASN A 426 7.88 -12.65 -12.33
CA ASN A 426 8.78 -11.58 -11.93
C ASN A 426 8.95 -11.59 -10.39
N PRO A 427 10.17 -11.91 -9.88
CA PRO A 427 10.40 -12.05 -8.44
C PRO A 427 10.19 -10.77 -7.65
N ALA A 428 10.26 -9.59 -8.29
CA ALA A 428 10.00 -8.30 -7.64
C ALA A 428 8.54 -8.17 -7.15
N TYR A 429 7.61 -8.93 -7.75
CA TYR A 429 6.19 -8.91 -7.41
C TYR A 429 5.73 -10.11 -6.57
N ALA A 430 6.64 -11.04 -6.26
CA ALA A 430 6.35 -12.16 -5.37
C ALA A 430 6.46 -11.76 -3.91
N ILE A 431 5.58 -12.33 -3.06
CA ILE A 431 5.69 -12.20 -1.61
C ILE A 431 6.77 -13.17 -1.11
N LYS A 432 7.67 -12.65 -0.28
CA LYS A 432 8.67 -13.43 0.46
C LYS A 432 8.10 -13.85 1.82
N PHE A 433 8.51 -15.04 2.28
CA PHE A 433 8.26 -15.55 3.63
C PHE A 433 9.47 -15.32 4.53
#